data_fec62342448db304c9ccdc7462084ecc
#
_entry.id   fec62342448db304c9ccdc7462084ecc
#
_cell.length_a   1.000
_cell.length_b   1.000
_cell.length_c   1.000
_cell.angle_alpha   90.00
_cell.angle_beta   90.00
_cell.angle_gamma   90.00
#
_symmetry.space_group_name_H-M   'P 1'
#
loop_
_entity.id
_entity.type
_entity.pdbx_description
1 polymer ?
#
loop_
_entity_poly.entity_id
_entity_poly.type
_entity_poly.pdbx_seq_one_letter_code
_entity_poly.pdbx_strand_id
1 'polypeptide(L)'
;MKNILKLFLLSPIAFSAMGCNNTTPKEPKPVDVVVISGQSNAVGCTHIKCLKRSMGSTKESEYMKGYPDIQIAYDCWTKDVRADNSFYFYSQNKSKDNNFTKVMLGQGNSQATFGPEIGIAEKLHEKYAGKLFLIKYACGASNLKDDWAKRNSPMYNRFIEYVKLQMGNLKEQGYAPTIKAFCWMQGEGDSYEGYYQEYYDNLKEFVGNVRTDLKELAGNKDMAFIDAGINNSPQWQYYRKVNEAKEQFANDSDNNIYIDTIAAGLHTNQEPFDEVDTAHYDTESQVQLGNLFAEQFEKFLDPVE
;
A
#
# COMPACT_ATOMS: atom_id res chain seq x y z
N MET A 1 12.85 -48.92 -82.61
CA MET A 1 12.64 -48.87 -81.16
C MET A 1 13.54 -47.71 -80.67
N LYS A 2 12.92 -46.60 -80.39
CA LYS A 2 13.64 -45.35 -79.97
C LYS A 2 13.48 -45.19 -78.48
N ASN A 3 14.60 -45.23 -77.74
CA ASN A 3 14.67 -44.92 -76.34
C ASN A 3 14.68 -43.41 -76.17
N ILE A 4 13.68 -42.90 -75.43
CA ILE A 4 13.66 -41.45 -74.99
C ILE A 4 14.15 -41.40 -73.58
N LEU A 5 15.30 -40.77 -73.44
CA LEU A 5 15.96 -40.43 -72.13
C LEU A 5 15.29 -39.17 -71.60
N LYS A 6 14.57 -39.28 -70.47
CA LYS A 6 14.02 -38.09 -69.74
C LYS A 6 15.09 -37.54 -68.80
N LEU A 7 15.53 -36.33 -69.10
CA LEU A 7 16.42 -35.53 -68.26
C LEU A 7 15.62 -34.88 -67.17
N PHE A 8 15.84 -35.22 -65.87
CA PHE A 8 15.26 -34.53 -64.73
C PHE A 8 16.18 -33.33 -64.37
N LEU A 9 15.67 -32.11 -64.56
CA LEU A 9 16.24 -30.90 -64.08
C LEU A 9 15.92 -30.76 -62.57
N LEU A 10 16.96 -30.86 -61.71
CA LEU A 10 16.93 -30.51 -60.30
C LEU A 10 17.01 -29.00 -60.13
N SER A 11 15.94 -28.36 -59.69
CA SER A 11 15.96 -26.96 -59.26
C SER A 11 16.61 -26.86 -57.90
N PRO A 12 17.48 -25.89 -57.64
CA PRO A 12 18.02 -25.67 -56.30
C PRO A 12 16.97 -25.05 -55.41
N ILE A 13 16.64 -25.71 -54.29
CA ILE A 13 15.85 -25.13 -53.20
C ILE A 13 16.71 -24.12 -52.46
N ALA A 14 16.36 -22.85 -52.62
CA ALA A 14 16.96 -21.76 -51.82
C ALA A 14 16.49 -21.89 -50.39
N PHE A 15 17.34 -22.30 -49.48
CA PHE A 15 17.11 -22.19 -48.04
C PHE A 15 17.18 -20.70 -47.64
N SER A 16 16.02 -20.08 -47.48
CA SER A 16 15.93 -18.77 -46.79
C SER A 16 16.32 -18.99 -45.32
N ALA A 17 17.49 -18.52 -44.94
CA ALA A 17 17.88 -18.42 -43.56
C ALA A 17 16.90 -17.42 -42.87
N MET A 18 15.91 -17.95 -42.13
CA MET A 18 15.15 -17.16 -41.17
C MET A 18 16.14 -16.64 -40.12
N GLY A 19 16.47 -15.36 -40.20
CA GLY A 19 17.23 -14.68 -39.18
C GLY A 19 16.49 -14.77 -37.86
N CYS A 20 16.95 -15.60 -36.92
CA CYS A 20 16.57 -15.51 -35.53
C CYS A 20 17.03 -14.14 -35.03
N ASN A 21 16.06 -13.22 -34.86
CA ASN A 21 16.31 -12.03 -34.07
C ASN A 21 16.56 -12.50 -32.62
N ASN A 22 17.84 -12.69 -32.30
CA ASN A 22 18.30 -12.84 -30.92
C ASN A 22 18.13 -11.50 -30.20
N THR A 23 16.90 -11.15 -29.81
CA THR A 23 16.68 -10.15 -28.77
C THR A 23 17.09 -10.82 -27.45
N THR A 24 18.28 -10.50 -26.96
CA THR A 24 18.67 -10.82 -25.59
C THR A 24 17.54 -10.37 -24.67
N PRO A 25 17.01 -11.25 -23.78
CA PRO A 25 16.00 -10.86 -22.82
C PRO A 25 16.51 -9.64 -22.05
N LYS A 26 15.74 -8.56 -22.06
CA LYS A 26 16.10 -7.36 -21.31
C LYS A 26 16.10 -7.72 -19.82
N GLU A 27 17.19 -7.43 -19.11
CA GLU A 27 17.24 -7.66 -17.65
C GLU A 27 16.08 -6.92 -16.94
N PRO A 28 15.43 -7.59 -15.97
CA PRO A 28 14.36 -6.96 -15.20
C PRO A 28 14.87 -5.71 -14.48
N LYS A 29 14.08 -4.64 -14.52
CA LYS A 29 14.44 -3.37 -13.87
C LYS A 29 14.20 -3.46 -12.35
N PRO A 30 15.21 -3.21 -11.50
CA PRO A 30 15.00 -3.18 -10.06
C PRO A 30 14.09 -2.01 -9.69
N VAL A 31 13.14 -2.29 -8.79
CA VAL A 31 12.21 -1.31 -8.25
C VAL A 31 11.90 -1.59 -6.79
N ASP A 32 11.69 -0.53 -6.03
CA ASP A 32 11.32 -0.58 -4.63
C ASP A 32 9.81 -0.60 -4.48
N VAL A 33 9.34 -1.41 -3.54
CA VAL A 33 7.92 -1.52 -3.20
C VAL A 33 7.71 -1.15 -1.75
N VAL A 34 6.73 -0.29 -1.49
CA VAL A 34 6.25 0.03 -0.15
C VAL A 34 4.81 -0.43 -0.02
N VAL A 35 4.53 -1.19 1.03
CA VAL A 35 3.20 -1.67 1.35
C VAL A 35 2.54 -0.72 2.35
N ILE A 36 1.28 -0.37 2.12
CA ILE A 36 0.45 0.45 3.01
C ILE A 36 -0.74 -0.38 3.45
N SER A 37 -0.95 -0.52 4.75
CA SER A 37 -2.10 -1.24 5.28
C SER A 37 -2.57 -0.68 6.63
N GLY A 38 -3.69 -1.18 7.12
CA GLY A 38 -4.31 -0.75 8.35
C GLY A 38 -5.82 -0.64 8.25
N GLN A 39 -6.39 0.31 8.98
CA GLN A 39 -7.84 0.56 8.97
C GLN A 39 -8.20 1.85 8.21
N SER A 40 -9.29 2.53 8.59
CA SER A 40 -9.89 3.61 7.81
C SER A 40 -8.94 4.77 7.48
N ASN A 41 -8.02 5.16 8.36
CA ASN A 41 -7.02 6.18 8.08
C ASN A 41 -5.92 5.70 7.11
N ALA A 42 -5.66 4.40 7.00
CA ALA A 42 -4.84 3.81 5.95
C ALA A 42 -5.60 3.65 4.63
N VAL A 43 -6.89 3.26 4.69
CA VAL A 43 -7.80 3.23 3.52
C VAL A 43 -7.86 4.60 2.86
N GLY A 44 -8.01 5.64 3.66
CA GLY A 44 -8.23 7.00 3.20
C GLY A 44 -9.72 7.34 3.13
N CYS A 45 -10.22 7.96 4.20
CA CYS A 45 -11.59 8.43 4.33
C CYS A 45 -11.70 9.96 4.19
N THR A 46 -10.59 10.65 3.95
CA THR A 46 -10.53 12.11 3.83
C THR A 46 -11.14 12.58 2.52
N HIS A 47 -12.04 13.55 2.59
CA HIS A 47 -12.84 13.96 1.43
C HIS A 47 -12.13 14.97 0.54
N ILE A 48 -12.12 14.70 -0.78
CA ILE A 48 -11.55 15.58 -1.82
C ILE A 48 -12.22 16.95 -1.83
N LYS A 49 -13.53 17.04 -1.51
CA LYS A 49 -14.29 18.31 -1.50
C LYS A 49 -13.72 19.36 -0.54
N CYS A 50 -12.97 18.93 0.49
CA CYS A 50 -12.35 19.81 1.47
C CYS A 50 -11.00 20.37 1.03
N LEU A 51 -10.33 19.73 0.08
CA LEU A 51 -8.96 19.99 -0.31
C LEU A 51 -8.69 21.46 -0.67
N LYS A 52 -9.52 22.03 -1.53
CA LYS A 52 -9.36 23.44 -1.95
C LYS A 52 -9.44 24.42 -0.79
N ARG A 53 -10.33 24.16 0.16
CA ARG A 53 -10.52 25.03 1.32
C ARG A 53 -9.39 24.90 2.33
N SER A 54 -8.91 23.68 2.55
CA SER A 54 -7.86 23.38 3.53
C SER A 54 -6.46 23.75 3.00
N MET A 55 -6.15 23.40 1.76
CA MET A 55 -4.78 23.52 1.20
C MET A 55 -4.66 24.51 0.02
N GLY A 56 -5.76 25.08 -0.44
CA GLY A 56 -5.80 26.05 -1.54
C GLY A 56 -5.87 25.41 -2.92
N SER A 57 -6.20 26.25 -3.93
CA SER A 57 -6.46 25.82 -5.31
C SER A 57 -5.21 25.27 -6.03
N THR A 58 -4.02 25.70 -5.64
CA THR A 58 -2.77 25.22 -6.24
C THR A 58 -2.55 23.74 -5.89
N LYS A 59 -2.66 23.39 -4.61
CA LYS A 59 -2.54 22.00 -4.14
C LYS A 59 -3.67 21.11 -4.65
N GLU A 60 -4.91 21.61 -4.67
CA GLU A 60 -6.03 20.92 -5.30
C GLU A 60 -5.70 20.54 -6.75
N SER A 61 -5.23 21.51 -7.56
CA SER A 61 -4.88 21.27 -8.96
C SER A 61 -3.73 20.28 -9.14
N GLU A 62 -2.74 20.32 -8.27
CA GLU A 62 -1.61 19.38 -8.27
C GLU A 62 -2.08 17.95 -8.00
N TYR A 63 -2.81 17.72 -6.92
CA TYR A 63 -3.28 16.40 -6.52
C TYR A 63 -4.33 15.82 -7.49
N MET A 64 -5.14 16.68 -8.12
CA MET A 64 -6.06 16.27 -9.19
C MET A 64 -5.33 15.74 -10.43
N LYS A 65 -4.17 16.29 -10.77
CA LYS A 65 -3.32 15.74 -11.85
C LYS A 65 -2.71 14.40 -11.46
N GLY A 66 -2.43 14.22 -10.17
CA GLY A 66 -1.74 13.07 -9.60
C GLY A 66 -0.26 12.99 -10.00
N TYR A 67 0.38 11.92 -9.60
CA TYR A 67 1.83 11.70 -9.71
C TYR A 67 2.10 10.48 -10.61
N PRO A 68 2.29 10.68 -11.93
CA PRO A 68 2.50 9.57 -12.87
C PRO A 68 3.79 8.78 -12.60
N ASP A 69 4.74 9.40 -11.91
CA ASP A 69 6.05 8.82 -11.62
C ASP A 69 6.04 7.82 -10.47
N ILE A 70 5.00 7.84 -9.63
CA ILE A 70 4.75 6.85 -8.57
C ILE A 70 3.50 6.04 -8.94
N GLN A 71 3.62 4.73 -8.95
CA GLN A 71 2.53 3.82 -9.29
C GLN A 71 1.96 3.15 -8.04
N ILE A 72 0.65 2.94 -8.02
CA ILE A 72 -0.04 2.27 -6.93
C ILE A 72 -1.02 1.21 -7.44
N ALA A 73 -1.03 0.05 -6.78
CA ALA A 73 -2.13 -0.89 -6.81
C ALA A 73 -2.83 -0.86 -5.45
N TYR A 74 -4.16 -0.76 -5.44
CA TYR A 74 -4.91 -0.63 -4.18
C TYR A 74 -6.19 -1.44 -4.18
N ASP A 75 -6.56 -1.93 -3.00
CA ASP A 75 -7.86 -2.52 -2.69
C ASP A 75 -8.29 -2.09 -1.28
N CYS A 76 -9.31 -1.25 -1.23
CA CYS A 76 -9.84 -0.63 -0.02
C CYS A 76 -11.10 -1.37 0.43
N TRP A 77 -11.01 -2.00 1.58
CA TRP A 77 -12.06 -2.82 2.17
C TRP A 77 -12.75 -2.12 3.35
N THR A 78 -13.90 -2.63 3.73
CA THR A 78 -14.55 -2.31 5.00
C THR A 78 -15.14 -3.55 5.64
N LYS A 79 -15.20 -3.51 6.96
CA LYS A 79 -15.93 -4.46 7.81
C LYS A 79 -17.29 -3.86 8.14
N ASP A 80 -18.34 -4.66 8.04
CA ASP A 80 -19.70 -4.24 8.35
C ASP A 80 -20.45 -5.35 9.08
N VAL A 81 -21.63 -5.04 9.59
CA VAL A 81 -22.43 -5.92 10.44
C VAL A 81 -23.72 -6.30 9.73
N ARG A 82 -24.04 -7.59 9.65
CA ARG A 82 -25.34 -8.08 9.16
C ARG A 82 -26.44 -7.93 10.21
N ALA A 83 -27.67 -8.10 9.78
CA ALA A 83 -28.84 -8.07 10.66
C ALA A 83 -28.82 -9.13 11.78
N ASP A 84 -28.07 -10.21 11.60
CA ASP A 84 -27.84 -11.26 12.62
C ASP A 84 -26.64 -11.00 13.52
N ASN A 85 -26.07 -9.79 13.49
CA ASN A 85 -24.86 -9.35 14.18
C ASN A 85 -23.55 -10.07 13.75
N SER A 86 -23.56 -10.84 12.68
CA SER A 86 -22.31 -11.37 12.12
C SER A 86 -21.57 -10.31 11.30
N PHE A 87 -20.23 -10.37 11.32
CA PHE A 87 -19.40 -9.48 10.52
C PHE A 87 -19.20 -10.01 9.10
N TYR A 88 -19.05 -9.08 8.15
CA TYR A 88 -18.64 -9.39 6.79
C TYR A 88 -17.70 -8.29 6.25
N PHE A 89 -16.95 -8.64 5.22
CA PHE A 89 -15.97 -7.75 4.62
C PHE A 89 -16.25 -7.63 3.13
N TYR A 90 -16.12 -6.42 2.59
CA TYR A 90 -16.24 -6.20 1.15
C TYR A 90 -15.31 -5.09 0.68
N SER A 91 -14.87 -5.20 -0.59
CA SER A 91 -14.07 -4.16 -1.25
C SER A 91 -14.99 -3.02 -1.67
N GLN A 92 -14.63 -1.81 -1.30
CA GLN A 92 -15.36 -0.57 -1.61
C GLN A 92 -14.82 0.11 -2.86
N ASN A 93 -13.50 0.14 -2.99
CA ASN A 93 -12.78 0.81 -4.08
C ASN A 93 -11.45 0.13 -4.33
N LYS A 94 -11.11 -0.12 -5.59
CA LYS A 94 -9.87 -0.81 -5.95
C LYS A 94 -9.34 -0.40 -7.31
N SER A 95 -8.06 -0.68 -7.55
CA SER A 95 -7.45 -0.56 -8.86
C SER A 95 -8.21 -1.35 -9.91
N LYS A 96 -8.41 -0.75 -11.08
CA LYS A 96 -9.07 -1.45 -12.21
C LYS A 96 -8.24 -2.67 -12.61
N ASP A 97 -8.89 -3.83 -12.68
CA ASP A 97 -8.30 -5.12 -13.06
C ASP A 97 -7.06 -5.50 -12.22
N ASN A 98 -6.97 -5.01 -10.97
CA ASN A 98 -5.81 -5.13 -10.07
C ASN A 98 -4.50 -4.59 -10.68
N ASN A 99 -4.55 -3.70 -11.65
CA ASN A 99 -3.36 -3.12 -12.27
C ASN A 99 -2.82 -1.93 -11.49
N PHE A 100 -1.53 -1.67 -11.64
CA PHE A 100 -0.92 -0.44 -11.16
C PHE A 100 -1.42 0.76 -11.97
N THR A 101 -1.63 1.87 -11.30
CA THR A 101 -2.01 3.16 -11.87
C THR A 101 -1.22 4.26 -11.17
N LYS A 102 -1.17 5.46 -11.75
CA LYS A 102 -0.53 6.59 -11.07
C LYS A 102 -1.21 6.89 -9.73
N VAL A 103 -0.44 7.37 -8.76
CA VAL A 103 -1.02 7.92 -7.53
C VAL A 103 -1.83 9.17 -7.85
N MET A 104 -3.08 9.22 -7.40
CA MET A 104 -3.98 10.35 -7.61
C MET A 104 -5.12 10.35 -6.58
N LEU A 105 -5.87 11.43 -6.51
CA LEU A 105 -7.09 11.48 -5.70
C LEU A 105 -8.11 10.41 -6.15
N GLY A 106 -8.98 9.99 -5.23
CA GLY A 106 -10.01 8.99 -5.52
C GLY A 106 -9.58 7.54 -5.24
N GLN A 107 -8.45 7.35 -4.59
CA GLN A 107 -7.89 6.03 -4.23
C GLN A 107 -8.12 5.68 -2.75
N GLY A 108 -9.04 6.37 -2.06
CA GLY A 108 -9.51 6.06 -0.71
C GLY A 108 -10.65 5.04 -0.70
N ASN A 109 -11.54 5.11 0.31
CA ASN A 109 -12.70 4.23 0.41
C ASN A 109 -13.71 4.43 -0.74
N SER A 110 -13.60 5.53 -1.46
CA SER A 110 -14.41 5.85 -2.63
C SER A 110 -13.63 6.76 -3.58
N GLN A 111 -14.18 7.01 -4.76
CA GLN A 111 -13.62 7.99 -5.70
C GLN A 111 -13.71 9.44 -5.20
N ALA A 112 -14.42 9.71 -4.12
CA ALA A 112 -14.53 11.04 -3.49
C ALA A 112 -13.54 11.23 -2.32
N THR A 113 -12.67 10.24 -2.06
CA THR A 113 -11.76 10.25 -0.92
C THR A 113 -10.34 9.86 -1.30
N PHE A 114 -9.39 10.16 -0.42
CA PHE A 114 -7.98 9.82 -0.60
C PHE A 114 -7.33 9.46 0.75
N GLY A 115 -6.19 8.83 0.69
CA GLY A 115 -5.42 8.38 1.83
C GLY A 115 -3.98 8.90 1.82
N PRO A 116 -3.08 8.27 2.63
CA PRO A 116 -1.70 8.71 2.81
C PRO A 116 -0.84 8.60 1.54
N GLU A 117 -1.29 7.85 0.52
CA GLU A 117 -0.58 7.71 -0.75
C GLU A 117 -0.28 9.05 -1.43
N ILE A 118 -1.15 10.06 -1.24
CA ILE A 118 -0.95 11.40 -1.82
C ILE A 118 0.29 12.07 -1.23
N GLY A 119 0.43 12.09 0.11
CA GLY A 119 1.60 12.67 0.76
C GLY A 119 2.90 11.91 0.46
N ILE A 120 2.83 10.57 0.38
CA ILE A 120 3.98 9.76 -0.03
C ILE A 120 4.44 10.16 -1.43
N ALA A 121 3.51 10.25 -2.39
CA ALA A 121 3.84 10.58 -3.76
C ALA A 121 4.32 12.03 -3.88
N GLU A 122 3.67 12.99 -3.23
CA GLU A 122 4.10 14.40 -3.19
C GLU A 122 5.57 14.53 -2.78
N LYS A 123 5.97 13.79 -1.76
CA LYS A 123 7.32 13.89 -1.20
C LYS A 123 8.39 13.22 -2.06
N LEU A 124 8.05 12.13 -2.76
CA LEU A 124 9.05 11.24 -3.36
C LEU A 124 9.03 11.17 -4.89
N HIS A 125 8.01 11.74 -5.57
CA HIS A 125 7.82 11.52 -7.00
C HIS A 125 9.00 12.00 -7.87
N GLU A 126 9.59 13.15 -7.56
CA GLU A 126 10.73 13.66 -8.34
C GLU A 126 11.98 12.80 -8.16
N LYS A 127 12.25 12.39 -6.92
CA LYS A 127 13.46 11.64 -6.58
C LYS A 127 13.41 10.17 -7.02
N TYR A 128 12.24 9.52 -6.87
CA TYR A 128 12.09 8.09 -7.14
C TYR A 128 11.22 7.79 -8.37
N ALA A 129 11.20 8.70 -9.34
CA ALA A 129 10.42 8.60 -10.57
C ALA A 129 10.62 7.24 -11.28
N GLY A 130 9.52 6.47 -11.39
CA GLY A 130 9.52 5.15 -12.04
C GLY A 130 10.30 4.06 -11.32
N LYS A 131 10.76 4.31 -10.08
CA LYS A 131 11.50 3.35 -9.24
C LYS A 131 10.74 2.94 -7.99
N LEU A 132 9.72 3.70 -7.56
CA LEU A 132 8.90 3.42 -6.38
C LEU A 132 7.48 3.01 -6.77
N PHE A 133 7.04 1.89 -6.22
CA PHE A 133 5.68 1.36 -6.35
C PHE A 133 5.03 1.22 -4.98
N LEU A 134 3.75 1.54 -4.89
CA LEU A 134 2.95 1.40 -3.68
C LEU A 134 1.95 0.25 -3.85
N ILE A 135 1.80 -0.57 -2.81
CA ILE A 135 0.73 -1.57 -2.71
C ILE A 135 -0.10 -1.23 -1.48
N LYS A 136 -1.35 -0.80 -1.68
CA LYS A 136 -2.26 -0.47 -0.59
C LYS A 136 -3.36 -1.52 -0.46
N TYR A 137 -3.44 -2.16 0.73
CA TYR A 137 -4.52 -3.07 1.09
C TYR A 137 -4.93 -2.80 2.53
N ALA A 138 -6.06 -2.16 2.74
CA ALA A 138 -6.50 -1.71 4.06
C ALA A 138 -8.00 -1.94 4.24
N CYS A 139 -8.45 -2.06 5.51
CA CYS A 139 -9.83 -2.37 5.83
C CYS A 139 -10.39 -1.46 6.91
N GLY A 140 -11.34 -0.60 6.55
CA GLY A 140 -12.07 0.25 7.48
C GLY A 140 -12.82 -0.58 8.53
N ALA A 141 -13.00 -0.01 9.73
CA ALA A 141 -13.68 -0.63 10.86
C ALA A 141 -13.10 -1.98 11.34
N SER A 142 -11.88 -2.33 10.93
CA SER A 142 -11.21 -3.55 11.40
C SER A 142 -10.43 -3.32 12.69
N ASN A 143 -10.20 -4.39 13.45
CA ASN A 143 -9.32 -4.41 14.62
C ASN A 143 -8.17 -5.42 14.42
N LEU A 144 -7.07 -5.22 15.12
CA LEU A 144 -5.90 -6.07 15.01
C LEU A 144 -6.19 -7.48 15.54
N LYS A 145 -6.79 -7.55 16.74
CA LYS A 145 -7.01 -8.80 17.47
C LYS A 145 -7.75 -9.86 16.65
N ASP A 146 -8.89 -9.50 16.05
CA ASP A 146 -9.79 -10.46 15.39
C ASP A 146 -9.53 -10.56 13.90
N ASP A 147 -9.13 -9.44 13.27
CA ASP A 147 -9.16 -9.33 11.81
C ASP A 147 -7.80 -9.53 11.16
N TRP A 148 -6.66 -9.28 11.88
CA TRP A 148 -5.33 -9.24 11.28
C TRP A 148 -4.26 -10.08 11.98
N ALA A 149 -4.28 -10.21 13.31
CA ALA A 149 -3.12 -10.69 14.08
C ALA A 149 -2.64 -12.09 13.68
N LYS A 150 -3.54 -12.98 13.38
CA LYS A 150 -3.23 -14.39 13.11
C LYS A 150 -3.31 -14.74 11.64
N ARG A 151 -2.54 -15.73 11.19
CA ARG A 151 -2.56 -16.23 9.81
C ARG A 151 -3.93 -16.69 9.31
N ASN A 152 -4.82 -17.11 10.20
CA ASN A 152 -6.20 -17.48 9.87
C ASN A 152 -7.22 -16.34 10.05
N SER A 153 -6.76 -15.15 10.41
CA SER A 153 -7.65 -13.97 10.52
C SER A 153 -8.18 -13.55 9.13
N PRO A 154 -9.40 -13.03 9.06
CA PRO A 154 -10.09 -12.79 7.79
C PRO A 154 -9.34 -11.87 6.82
N MET A 155 -8.66 -10.84 7.35
CA MET A 155 -7.95 -9.87 6.52
C MET A 155 -6.50 -10.26 6.26
N TYR A 156 -5.86 -11.02 7.18
CA TYR A 156 -4.46 -11.41 7.03
C TYR A 156 -4.18 -12.17 5.71
N ASN A 157 -4.90 -13.26 5.47
CA ASN A 157 -4.67 -14.07 4.27
C ASN A 157 -4.93 -13.28 2.99
N ARG A 158 -6.02 -12.51 2.93
CA ARG A 158 -6.36 -11.67 1.79
C ARG A 158 -5.27 -10.62 1.51
N PHE A 159 -4.72 -10.02 2.57
CA PHE A 159 -3.62 -9.07 2.48
C PHE A 159 -2.36 -9.72 1.90
N ILE A 160 -1.93 -10.86 2.43
CA ILE A 160 -0.74 -11.57 1.95
C ILE A 160 -0.91 -12.01 0.50
N GLU A 161 -2.08 -12.55 0.14
CA GLU A 161 -2.39 -12.95 -1.24
C GLU A 161 -2.38 -11.75 -2.19
N TYR A 162 -2.95 -10.61 -1.78
CA TYR A 162 -2.96 -9.40 -2.59
C TYR A 162 -1.55 -8.85 -2.82
N VAL A 163 -0.72 -8.78 -1.78
CA VAL A 163 0.69 -8.34 -1.91
C VAL A 163 1.44 -9.27 -2.87
N LYS A 164 1.32 -10.59 -2.71
CA LYS A 164 1.96 -11.57 -3.60
C LYS A 164 1.49 -11.43 -5.05
N LEU A 165 0.20 -11.22 -5.27
CA LEU A 165 -0.36 -10.96 -6.60
C LEU A 165 0.27 -9.72 -7.23
N GLN A 166 0.34 -8.61 -6.51
CA GLN A 166 0.89 -7.37 -7.06
C GLN A 166 2.39 -7.44 -7.33
N MET A 167 3.14 -8.13 -6.49
CA MET A 167 4.56 -8.42 -6.75
C MET A 167 4.76 -9.30 -7.99
N GLY A 168 3.85 -10.26 -8.23
CA GLY A 168 3.79 -11.06 -9.45
C GLY A 168 3.53 -10.20 -10.68
N ASN A 169 2.52 -9.32 -10.62
CA ASN A 169 2.17 -8.41 -11.71
C ASN A 169 3.35 -7.50 -12.11
N LEU A 170 4.15 -7.02 -11.16
CA LEU A 170 5.35 -6.24 -11.46
C LEU A 170 6.41 -7.09 -12.17
N LYS A 171 6.61 -8.34 -11.75
CA LYS A 171 7.55 -9.25 -12.41
C LYS A 171 7.14 -9.54 -13.85
N GLU A 172 5.86 -9.76 -14.11
CA GLU A 172 5.31 -9.96 -15.46
C GLU A 172 5.49 -8.73 -16.36
N GLN A 173 5.52 -7.52 -15.78
CA GLN A 173 5.80 -6.26 -16.47
C GLN A 173 7.32 -6.02 -16.70
N GLY A 174 8.19 -6.95 -16.32
CA GLY A 174 9.63 -6.86 -16.50
C GLY A 174 10.37 -6.09 -15.42
N TYR A 175 9.80 -5.98 -14.23
CA TYR A 175 10.47 -5.42 -13.07
C TYR A 175 11.08 -6.52 -12.18
N ALA A 176 12.06 -6.15 -11.36
CA ALA A 176 12.59 -6.93 -10.25
C ALA A 176 12.21 -6.24 -8.93
N PRO A 177 10.96 -6.42 -8.46
CA PRO A 177 10.45 -5.69 -7.31
C PRO A 177 10.99 -6.26 -5.99
N THR A 178 11.31 -5.37 -5.04
CA THR A 178 11.70 -5.73 -3.67
C THR A 178 10.89 -4.91 -2.68
N ILE A 179 10.23 -5.57 -1.70
CA ILE A 179 9.53 -4.86 -0.62
C ILE A 179 10.56 -4.30 0.35
N LYS A 180 10.56 -2.98 0.53
CA LYS A 180 11.47 -2.25 1.42
C LYS A 180 10.86 -1.91 2.77
N ALA A 181 9.57 -1.54 2.76
CA ALA A 181 8.87 -1.10 3.96
C ALA A 181 7.40 -1.51 3.95
N PHE A 182 6.86 -1.62 5.16
CA PHE A 182 5.45 -1.83 5.44
C PHE A 182 4.96 -0.73 6.37
N CYS A 183 4.10 0.16 5.86
CA CYS A 183 3.46 1.25 6.59
C CYS A 183 2.12 0.78 7.16
N TRP A 184 1.95 0.93 8.47
CA TRP A 184 0.77 0.50 9.20
C TRP A 184 0.09 1.67 9.89
N MET A 185 -1.22 1.85 9.65
CA MET A 185 -2.06 2.83 10.34
C MET A 185 -3.34 2.14 10.81
N GLN A 186 -3.33 1.68 12.05
CA GLN A 186 -4.42 0.95 12.67
C GLN A 186 -4.28 1.05 14.20
N GLY A 187 -5.34 0.79 14.95
CA GLY A 187 -5.34 0.74 16.40
C GLY A 187 -6.61 1.33 17.02
N GLU A 188 -7.36 2.12 16.24
CA GLU A 188 -8.61 2.72 16.67
C GLU A 188 -9.63 1.63 17.02
N GLY A 189 -9.69 0.56 16.21
CA GLY A 189 -10.55 -0.60 16.44
C GLY A 189 -10.16 -1.46 17.64
N ASP A 190 -8.98 -1.23 18.21
CA ASP A 190 -8.49 -1.91 19.41
C ASP A 190 -8.43 -0.99 20.64
N SER A 191 -8.86 0.28 20.50
CA SER A 191 -8.87 1.26 21.59
C SER A 191 -10.08 1.09 22.53
N TYR A 192 -10.37 -0.16 22.89
CA TYR A 192 -11.51 -0.54 23.76
C TYR A 192 -11.07 -1.56 24.82
N GLU A 193 -11.87 -1.65 25.89
CA GLU A 193 -11.66 -2.66 26.94
C GLU A 193 -11.72 -4.07 26.37
N GLY A 194 -10.76 -4.92 26.75
CA GLY A 194 -10.62 -6.30 26.24
C GLY A 194 -9.84 -6.42 24.94
N TYR A 195 -9.41 -5.27 24.34
CA TYR A 195 -8.62 -5.26 23.13
C TYR A 195 -7.24 -4.62 23.33
N TYR A 196 -7.16 -3.41 23.90
CA TYR A 196 -5.89 -2.69 24.03
C TYR A 196 -4.87 -3.46 24.89
N GLN A 197 -5.32 -4.27 25.85
CA GLN A 197 -4.43 -5.04 26.74
C GLN A 197 -3.56 -6.06 25.99
N GLU A 198 -4.06 -6.58 24.86
CA GLU A 198 -3.37 -7.58 24.03
C GLU A 198 -2.73 -6.96 22.80
N TYR A 199 -2.80 -5.63 22.62
CA TYR A 199 -2.39 -4.97 21.38
C TYR A 199 -0.92 -5.20 21.04
N TYR A 200 -0.01 -5.08 22.02
CA TYR A 200 1.41 -5.32 21.81
C TYR A 200 1.70 -6.76 21.32
N ASP A 201 1.14 -7.75 21.98
CA ASP A 201 1.37 -9.16 21.64
C ASP A 201 0.77 -9.50 20.26
N ASN A 202 -0.43 -8.99 19.97
CA ASN A 202 -1.08 -9.15 18.68
C ASN A 202 -0.28 -8.46 17.56
N LEU A 203 0.27 -7.27 17.80
CA LEU A 203 1.12 -6.55 16.84
C LEU A 203 2.41 -7.31 16.55
N LYS A 204 3.05 -7.84 17.58
CA LYS A 204 4.25 -8.66 17.48
C LYS A 204 4.01 -9.94 16.68
N GLU A 205 2.91 -10.64 16.95
CA GLU A 205 2.50 -11.83 16.18
C GLU A 205 2.24 -11.47 14.71
N PHE A 206 1.46 -10.41 14.48
CA PHE A 206 1.13 -9.94 13.14
C PHE A 206 2.37 -9.61 12.30
N VAL A 207 3.22 -8.73 12.79
CA VAL A 207 4.42 -8.29 12.07
C VAL A 207 5.40 -9.44 11.85
N GLY A 208 5.56 -10.32 12.85
CA GLY A 208 6.37 -11.54 12.74
C GLY A 208 5.88 -12.48 11.64
N ASN A 209 4.56 -12.65 11.55
CA ASN A 209 3.92 -13.44 10.50
C ASN A 209 4.12 -12.80 9.12
N VAL A 210 3.87 -11.48 8.98
CA VAL A 210 4.03 -10.74 7.72
C VAL A 210 5.49 -10.81 7.22
N ARG A 211 6.47 -10.56 8.09
CA ARG A 211 7.89 -10.68 7.76
C ARG A 211 8.26 -12.09 7.29
N THR A 212 7.70 -13.11 7.93
CA THR A 212 7.94 -14.50 7.53
C THR A 212 7.34 -14.82 6.17
N ASP A 213 6.07 -14.45 5.95
CA ASP A 213 5.31 -14.85 4.76
C ASP A 213 5.67 -14.04 3.50
N LEU A 214 6.31 -12.86 3.68
CA LEU A 214 6.81 -12.01 2.60
C LEU A 214 8.35 -11.96 2.51
N LYS A 215 9.07 -12.77 3.27
CA LYS A 215 10.53 -12.74 3.39
C LYS A 215 11.26 -12.75 2.04
N GLU A 216 10.89 -13.65 1.16
CA GLU A 216 11.51 -13.77 -0.17
C GLU A 216 11.28 -12.51 -1.03
N LEU A 217 10.09 -11.89 -0.91
CA LEU A 217 9.73 -10.66 -1.62
C LEU A 217 10.44 -9.42 -1.07
N ALA A 218 10.95 -9.52 0.17
CA ALA A 218 11.80 -8.51 0.80
C ALA A 218 13.30 -8.79 0.63
N GLY A 219 13.70 -9.62 -0.34
CA GLY A 219 15.10 -9.96 -0.60
C GLY A 219 15.76 -10.75 0.52
N ASN A 220 15.00 -11.55 1.27
CA ASN A 220 15.42 -12.30 2.45
C ASN A 220 15.95 -11.44 3.63
N LYS A 221 15.56 -10.16 3.66
CA LYS A 221 15.83 -9.23 4.75
C LYS A 221 14.56 -8.99 5.56
N ASP A 222 14.72 -8.49 6.77
CA ASP A 222 13.59 -7.98 7.55
C ASP A 222 13.21 -6.60 7.00
N MET A 223 12.04 -6.53 6.35
CA MET A 223 11.53 -5.24 5.86
C MET A 223 11.24 -4.30 7.03
N ALA A 224 11.43 -3.00 6.81
CA ALA A 224 11.06 -1.99 7.77
C ALA A 224 9.56 -2.02 8.06
N PHE A 225 9.19 -1.92 9.32
CA PHE A 225 7.81 -1.76 9.77
C PHE A 225 7.64 -0.38 10.37
N ILE A 226 6.76 0.43 9.77
CA ILE A 226 6.56 1.82 10.16
C ILE A 226 5.13 1.98 10.62
N ASP A 227 4.97 2.17 11.91
CA ASP A 227 3.69 2.18 12.60
C ASP A 227 3.30 3.60 13.04
N ALA A 228 2.21 4.10 12.49
CA ALA A 228 1.68 5.40 12.89
C ALA A 228 0.73 5.26 14.08
N GLY A 229 0.93 6.08 15.12
CA GLY A 229 0.04 6.18 16.25
C GLY A 229 -1.37 6.60 15.84
N ILE A 230 -2.37 6.20 16.63
CA ILE A 230 -3.74 6.67 16.45
C ILE A 230 -3.93 8.06 17.11
N ASN A 231 -4.88 8.82 16.59
CA ASN A 231 -5.18 10.14 17.10
C ASN A 231 -5.85 10.11 18.49
N ASN A 232 -5.91 11.26 19.15
CA ASN A 232 -6.47 11.45 20.48
C ASN A 232 -7.96 11.78 20.47
N SER A 233 -8.70 11.33 19.47
CA SER A 233 -10.15 11.51 19.42
C SER A 233 -10.83 10.99 20.68
N PRO A 234 -11.88 11.65 21.18
CA PRO A 234 -12.68 11.16 22.31
C PRO A 234 -13.37 9.81 22.02
N GLN A 235 -13.46 9.39 20.77
CA GLN A 235 -13.97 8.07 20.41
C GLN A 235 -13.02 6.94 20.82
N TRP A 236 -11.73 7.20 20.89
CA TRP A 236 -10.69 6.20 21.16
C TRP A 236 -10.25 6.27 22.62
N GLN A 237 -11.05 5.68 23.52
CA GLN A 237 -10.87 5.83 24.98
C GLN A 237 -9.49 5.41 25.47
N TYR A 238 -8.88 4.40 24.85
CA TYR A 238 -7.58 3.84 25.26
C TYR A 238 -6.47 4.14 24.24
N TYR A 239 -6.59 5.22 23.45
CA TYR A 239 -5.59 5.56 22.44
C TYR A 239 -4.16 5.62 23.00
N ARG A 240 -3.99 6.14 24.22
CA ARG A 240 -2.67 6.19 24.87
C ARG A 240 -2.10 4.80 25.08
N LYS A 241 -2.90 3.82 25.49
CA LYS A 241 -2.47 2.45 25.70
C LYS A 241 -2.09 1.74 24.41
N VAL A 242 -2.84 1.99 23.34
CA VAL A 242 -2.52 1.49 22.01
C VAL A 242 -1.21 2.13 21.51
N ASN A 243 -1.05 3.45 21.63
CA ASN A 243 0.17 4.14 21.21
C ASN A 243 1.40 3.75 22.05
N GLU A 244 1.27 3.58 23.38
CA GLU A 244 2.31 3.02 24.25
C GLU A 244 2.76 1.63 23.77
N ALA A 245 1.82 0.77 23.38
CA ALA A 245 2.14 -0.57 22.87
C ALA A 245 2.88 -0.54 21.51
N LYS A 246 2.50 0.39 20.61
CA LYS A 246 3.20 0.63 19.34
C LYS A 246 4.63 1.15 19.56
N GLU A 247 4.80 2.11 20.43
CA GLU A 247 6.11 2.65 20.81
C GLU A 247 6.98 1.57 21.46
N GLN A 248 6.40 0.77 22.35
CA GLN A 248 7.10 -0.38 22.94
C GLN A 248 7.57 -1.36 21.86
N PHE A 249 6.72 -1.69 20.88
CA PHE A 249 7.09 -2.59 19.79
C PHE A 249 8.17 -1.99 18.88
N ALA A 250 8.18 -0.67 18.70
CA ALA A 250 9.25 0.00 17.95
C ALA A 250 10.62 -0.20 18.60
N ASN A 251 10.69 -0.31 19.93
CA ASN A 251 11.94 -0.55 20.66
C ASN A 251 12.45 -2.00 20.58
N ASP A 252 11.67 -2.94 20.02
CA ASP A 252 12.10 -4.34 19.87
C ASP A 252 13.14 -4.54 18.75
N SER A 253 13.26 -3.62 17.79
CA SER A 253 14.16 -3.75 16.65
C SER A 253 14.37 -2.41 15.93
N ASP A 254 15.57 -2.17 15.40
CA ASP A 254 15.91 -1.00 14.57
C ASP A 254 15.10 -0.94 13.25
N ASN A 255 14.48 -2.05 12.86
CA ASN A 255 13.59 -2.11 11.69
C ASN A 255 12.12 -1.83 12.06
N ASN A 256 11.81 -1.55 13.32
CA ASN A 256 10.50 -1.07 13.75
C ASN A 256 10.58 0.43 14.04
N ILE A 257 9.64 1.19 13.52
CA ILE A 257 9.61 2.63 13.66
C ILE A 257 8.22 3.04 14.11
N TYR A 258 8.14 3.85 15.16
CA TYR A 258 6.91 4.47 15.60
C TYR A 258 6.87 5.93 15.16
N ILE A 259 5.72 6.37 14.63
CA ILE A 259 5.42 7.77 14.33
C ILE A 259 4.41 8.26 15.36
N ASP A 260 4.82 9.19 16.22
CA ASP A 260 3.88 9.88 17.11
C ASP A 260 3.08 10.92 16.33
N THR A 261 1.91 10.51 15.86
CA THR A 261 1.01 11.35 15.07
C THR A 261 0.43 12.51 15.86
N ILE A 262 0.32 12.38 17.19
CA ILE A 262 -0.16 13.44 18.08
C ILE A 262 0.91 14.51 18.25
N ALA A 263 2.15 14.11 18.53
CA ALA A 263 3.28 15.05 18.62
C ALA A 263 3.57 15.71 17.25
N ALA A 264 3.33 15.01 16.15
CA ALA A 264 3.41 15.58 14.80
C ALA A 264 2.24 16.53 14.46
N GLY A 265 1.26 16.68 15.34
CA GLY A 265 0.16 17.62 15.17
C GLY A 265 -0.95 17.15 14.23
N LEU A 266 -1.04 15.85 13.95
CA LEU A 266 -2.15 15.32 13.15
C LEU A 266 -3.45 15.37 13.96
N HIS A 267 -4.51 15.83 13.32
CA HIS A 267 -5.81 15.99 13.98
C HIS A 267 -6.99 15.63 13.07
N THR A 268 -8.13 15.47 13.72
CA THR A 268 -9.45 15.28 13.09
C THR A 268 -10.29 16.53 13.30
N ASN A 269 -11.45 16.63 12.69
CA ASN A 269 -12.43 17.70 12.90
C ASN A 269 -12.03 19.11 12.47
N GLN A 270 -10.98 19.29 11.70
CA GLN A 270 -10.53 20.61 11.25
C GLN A 270 -11.21 21.05 9.94
N GLU A 271 -11.95 20.15 9.33
CA GLU A 271 -12.59 20.41 8.04
C GLU A 271 -13.99 20.96 8.18
N PRO A 272 -14.41 21.79 7.20
CA PRO A 272 -15.72 22.41 7.19
C PRO A 272 -16.81 21.45 6.68
N PHE A 273 -17.12 20.43 7.43
CA PHE A 273 -18.26 19.56 7.17
C PHE A 273 -19.50 20.05 7.90
N ASP A 274 -20.68 19.69 7.38
CA ASP A 274 -21.93 19.89 8.08
C ASP A 274 -22.02 18.99 9.32
N GLU A 275 -21.32 17.83 9.26
CA GLU A 275 -21.17 16.91 10.37
C GLU A 275 -19.68 16.72 10.70
N VAL A 276 -19.35 16.75 11.97
CA VAL A 276 -17.98 16.63 12.47
C VAL A 276 -17.53 15.17 12.42
N ASP A 277 -16.48 14.88 11.65
CA ASP A 277 -15.85 13.57 11.63
C ASP A 277 -14.72 13.50 12.67
N THR A 278 -15.00 12.86 13.81
CA THR A 278 -14.03 12.70 14.90
C THR A 278 -13.17 11.44 14.77
N ALA A 279 -13.36 10.64 13.74
CA ALA A 279 -12.65 9.37 13.54
C ALA A 279 -11.48 9.50 12.56
N HIS A 280 -11.67 10.28 11.50
CA HIS A 280 -10.73 10.32 10.38
C HIS A 280 -9.92 11.61 10.37
N TYR A 281 -8.70 11.52 9.86
CA TYR A 281 -7.83 12.66 9.66
C TYR A 281 -8.43 13.62 8.63
N ASP A 282 -8.28 14.93 8.87
CA ASP A 282 -8.60 15.96 7.91
C ASP A 282 -7.60 15.98 6.73
N THR A 283 -7.82 16.89 5.78
CA THR A 283 -7.04 16.96 4.55
C THR A 283 -5.55 17.16 4.80
N GLU A 284 -5.17 18.12 5.64
CA GLU A 284 -3.76 18.43 5.92
C GLU A 284 -3.09 17.27 6.65
N SER A 285 -3.77 16.73 7.66
CA SER A 285 -3.24 15.62 8.47
C SER A 285 -3.12 14.33 7.66
N GLN A 286 -4.03 14.06 6.71
CA GLN A 286 -3.95 12.88 5.85
C GLN A 286 -2.75 12.96 4.89
N VAL A 287 -2.49 14.13 4.30
CA VAL A 287 -1.29 14.35 3.48
C VAL A 287 -0.04 14.27 4.33
N GLN A 288 -0.06 14.90 5.52
CA GLN A 288 1.07 14.86 6.45
C GLN A 288 1.38 13.43 6.93
N LEU A 289 0.38 12.58 7.16
CA LEU A 289 0.60 11.16 7.46
C LEU A 289 1.41 10.48 6.36
N GLY A 290 1.07 10.73 5.10
CA GLY A 290 1.83 10.23 3.95
C GLY A 290 3.26 10.74 3.92
N ASN A 291 3.48 12.03 4.17
CA ASN A 291 4.81 12.63 4.25
C ASN A 291 5.65 12.01 5.38
N LEU A 292 5.06 11.80 6.55
CA LEU A 292 5.74 11.17 7.69
C LEU A 292 6.12 9.72 7.39
N PHE A 293 5.24 8.94 6.75
CA PHE A 293 5.60 7.61 6.28
C PHE A 293 6.79 7.66 5.32
N ALA A 294 6.74 8.54 4.33
CA ALA A 294 7.82 8.70 3.35
C ALA A 294 9.16 9.05 4.03
N GLU A 295 9.18 9.97 4.98
CA GLU A 295 10.37 10.33 5.76
C GLU A 295 11.00 9.13 6.48
N GLN A 296 10.17 8.24 7.01
CA GLN A 296 10.67 7.10 7.75
C GLN A 296 11.17 5.98 6.85
N PHE A 297 10.51 5.71 5.73
CA PHE A 297 10.93 4.59 4.89
C PHE A 297 11.96 4.96 3.82
N GLU A 298 12.14 6.24 3.48
CA GLU A 298 13.07 6.68 2.44
C GLU A 298 14.50 6.15 2.65
N LYS A 299 14.95 6.05 3.88
CA LYS A 299 16.28 5.51 4.24
C LYS A 299 16.48 4.03 3.92
N PHE A 300 15.39 3.30 3.63
CA PHE A 300 15.43 1.88 3.27
C PHE A 300 15.31 1.66 1.76
N LEU A 301 14.97 2.69 0.99
CA LEU A 301 14.91 2.62 -0.46
C LEU A 301 16.32 2.52 -1.05
N ASP A 302 16.42 1.92 -2.23
CA ASP A 302 17.69 1.88 -2.95
C ASP A 302 18.09 3.29 -3.41
N PRO A 303 19.38 3.65 -3.32
CA PRO A 303 19.85 4.95 -3.77
C PRO A 303 19.49 5.21 -5.24
N VAL A 304 19.06 6.43 -5.54
CA VAL A 304 18.85 6.89 -6.91
C VAL A 304 20.07 7.71 -7.34
N GLU A 305 20.65 7.33 -8.49
CA GLU A 305 21.78 8.03 -9.11
C GLU A 305 21.34 9.37 -9.72
#